data_a4a9b11f0cd3d48eae7b606e88e77497
#
_entry.id   a4a9b11f0cd3d48eae7b606e88e77497
#
_cell.length_a   1.000
_cell.length_b   1.000
_cell.length_c   1.000
_cell.angle_alpha   90.00
_cell.angle_beta   90.00
_cell.angle_gamma   90.00
#
_symmetry.space_group_name_H-M   'P 1'
#
loop_
_entity.id
_entity.type
_entity.pdbx_description
1 polymer ?
#
loop_
_entity_poly.entity_id
_entity_poly.type
_entity_poly.pdbx_seq_one_letter_code
_entity_poly.pdbx_strand_id
1 'polypeptide(L)'
;MSYDRSQRDYDALSATSVGVGAFFEIAPNPAFVDEDVRVCVRGLPASALISIQAATEDDRGRRWSSEGRFRADSGGVIDVSAGEPLGGSYLGVAPTGLFWSMESGAASADGNSSFAKNSSLADRVDFQALLDGRVIARASLVRNFLAPGTVTRDLKISSEAEGAGEGVEAGVGETTVGRLFVPQGRGPHPVVIVLSGSGGGFDLDKAAVLSRHGFATLALAYFGISPLPTWLHRIPLEYFEAALTWLCAQPEIDSARVGILGVSRGAELALLLGSTFPQIRAIVAYAPSSVAWAASGRDKATAEIIPCWTWRGKPVPFAPLPLRGFMWRSAFPVVALKRPVMFRNLFRAGMRNREAVERAAIPVENIRGPILLISGGDDHLWPAAEMSEAIVARLQRNGGAHAAEHLHFARAGHMLRYPHLPVTARDSRNKHLRGARFSFGGTPAADAEAQTQAWRHAITFLRANL
;
A
#
# COMPACT_ATOMS: atom_id res chain seq x y z
N MET A 1 30.51 12.67 6.49
CA MET A 1 31.01 13.35 5.29
C MET A 1 30.94 12.37 4.11
N SER A 2 29.81 12.23 3.44
CA SER A 2 29.69 11.59 2.12
C SER A 2 28.27 11.79 1.56
N TYR A 3 27.87 13.04 1.30
CA TYR A 3 26.54 13.38 0.76
C TYR A 3 26.60 14.28 -0.48
N ASP A 4 27.75 14.36 -1.17
CA ASP A 4 27.95 15.36 -2.23
C ASP A 4 28.49 14.76 -3.55
N ARG A 5 28.09 13.54 -3.93
CA ARG A 5 28.44 13.02 -5.27
C ARG A 5 27.25 12.65 -6.18
N SER A 6 26.03 12.59 -5.65
CA SER A 6 24.87 12.20 -6.47
C SER A 6 24.13 13.36 -7.14
N GLN A 7 24.35 14.61 -6.67
CA GLN A 7 23.62 15.78 -7.17
C GLN A 7 24.24 16.40 -8.42
N ARG A 8 25.51 16.19 -8.70
CA ARG A 8 26.22 16.83 -9.83
C ARG A 8 26.07 16.13 -11.18
N ASP A 9 25.64 14.87 -11.18
CA ASP A 9 25.44 14.13 -12.45
C ASP A 9 24.00 14.28 -12.99
N TYR A 10 23.11 14.99 -12.29
CA TYR A 10 21.72 15.16 -12.68
C TYR A 10 21.45 16.32 -13.63
N ASP A 11 22.34 17.31 -13.71
CA ASP A 11 22.12 18.55 -14.49
C ASP A 11 22.57 18.45 -15.95
N ALA A 12 23.12 17.32 -16.40
CA ALA A 12 23.81 17.22 -17.72
C ALA A 12 23.07 16.41 -18.80
N LEU A 13 21.80 15.99 -18.58
CA LEU A 13 21.04 15.30 -19.63
C LEU A 13 19.86 16.15 -20.11
N SER A 14 20.16 17.34 -20.64
CA SER A 14 19.26 18.09 -21.49
C SER A 14 18.93 17.28 -22.75
N ALA A 15 17.67 17.31 -23.17
CA ALA A 15 17.11 16.68 -24.35
C ALA A 15 18.09 16.62 -25.54
N THR A 16 18.60 15.45 -25.86
CA THR A 16 19.27 15.21 -27.15
C THR A 16 18.22 14.76 -28.17
N SER A 17 17.77 15.71 -28.98
CA SER A 17 16.91 15.44 -30.15
C SER A 17 17.75 14.88 -31.30
N VAL A 18 17.34 13.74 -31.85
CA VAL A 18 17.90 13.20 -33.05
C VAL A 18 16.87 13.32 -34.18
N GLY A 19 17.02 14.34 -35.03
CA GLY A 19 16.60 14.30 -36.44
C GLY A 19 15.16 14.60 -36.83
N VAL A 20 14.25 14.92 -35.99
CA VAL A 20 12.95 15.57 -36.23
C VAL A 20 12.75 16.42 -34.99
N GLY A 21 12.29 17.66 -35.08
CA GLY A 21 12.14 18.54 -33.90
C GLY A 21 11.14 18.05 -32.82
N ALA A 22 11.02 16.72 -32.65
CA ALA A 22 10.15 16.07 -31.69
C ALA A 22 10.73 16.13 -30.27
N PHE A 23 9.87 16.51 -29.30
CA PHE A 23 10.25 16.58 -27.90
C PHE A 23 9.07 16.25 -26.98
N PHE A 24 9.37 15.81 -25.76
CA PHE A 24 8.39 15.66 -24.69
C PHE A 24 8.19 16.95 -23.94
N GLU A 25 6.93 17.22 -23.59
CA GLU A 25 6.52 18.22 -22.63
C GLU A 25 5.85 17.48 -21.45
N ILE A 26 6.52 17.45 -20.30
CA ILE A 26 6.05 16.75 -19.11
C ILE A 26 5.89 17.77 -17.97
N ALA A 27 4.68 17.91 -17.45
CA ALA A 27 4.38 18.90 -16.42
C ALA A 27 3.39 18.35 -15.37
N PRO A 28 3.70 18.54 -14.08
CA PRO A 28 4.94 19.07 -13.53
C PRO A 28 6.11 18.08 -13.68
N ASN A 29 7.36 18.60 -13.66
CA ASN A 29 8.57 17.81 -13.59
C ASN A 29 9.69 18.63 -12.87
N PRO A 30 10.18 18.23 -11.68
CA PRO A 30 9.77 17.03 -10.93
C PRO A 30 8.32 17.10 -10.46
N ALA A 31 7.68 15.94 -10.26
CA ALA A 31 6.35 15.78 -9.71
C ALA A 31 6.40 15.04 -8.38
N PHE A 32 5.31 15.05 -7.62
CA PHE A 32 5.12 14.05 -6.57
C PHE A 32 4.52 12.77 -7.14
N VAL A 33 4.78 11.63 -6.48
CA VAL A 33 4.36 10.32 -7.01
C VAL A 33 2.84 10.17 -7.16
N ASP A 34 2.06 10.85 -6.30
CA ASP A 34 0.59 10.84 -6.31
C ASP A 34 -0.01 12.11 -6.96
N GLU A 35 0.80 12.88 -7.69
CA GLU A 35 0.39 14.06 -8.43
C GLU A 35 0.08 13.70 -9.89
N ASP A 36 -0.97 14.30 -10.44
CA ASP A 36 -1.31 14.11 -11.84
C ASP A 36 -0.26 14.80 -12.72
N VAL A 37 0.30 14.06 -13.66
CA VAL A 37 1.31 14.54 -14.60
C VAL A 37 0.76 14.48 -16.00
N ARG A 38 0.82 15.59 -16.73
CA ARG A 38 0.51 15.63 -18.15
C ARG A 38 1.76 15.28 -18.96
N VAL A 39 1.60 14.37 -19.92
CA VAL A 39 2.67 13.95 -20.83
C VAL A 39 2.23 14.22 -22.25
N CYS A 40 2.95 15.10 -22.96
CA CYS A 40 2.72 15.40 -24.37
C CYS A 40 3.97 15.16 -25.17
N VAL A 41 3.81 14.81 -26.45
CA VAL A 41 4.89 14.79 -27.45
C VAL A 41 4.54 15.77 -28.56
N ARG A 42 5.46 16.66 -28.89
CA ARG A 42 5.29 17.72 -29.90
C ARG A 42 6.32 17.64 -31.00
N GLY A 43 6.11 18.38 -32.09
CA GLY A 43 7.02 18.43 -33.21
C GLY A 43 7.04 17.14 -34.03
N LEU A 44 5.94 16.40 -34.01
CA LEU A 44 5.75 15.16 -34.76
C LEU A 44 5.24 15.46 -36.18
N PRO A 45 5.51 14.58 -37.15
CA PRO A 45 4.82 14.64 -38.44
C PRO A 45 3.30 14.49 -38.24
N ALA A 46 2.51 15.31 -38.93
CA ALA A 46 1.05 15.23 -38.87
C ALA A 46 0.55 13.81 -39.16
N SER A 47 -0.39 13.32 -38.35
CA SER A 47 -0.98 11.98 -38.48
C SER A 47 -0.02 10.81 -38.33
N ALA A 48 1.24 11.04 -37.94
CA ALA A 48 2.21 9.96 -37.71
C ALA A 48 1.76 9.00 -36.60
N LEU A 49 2.08 7.73 -36.77
CA LEU A 49 1.84 6.71 -35.74
C LEU A 49 3.10 6.59 -34.89
N ILE A 50 2.98 6.94 -33.62
CA ILE A 50 4.10 6.99 -32.67
C ILE A 50 3.87 5.97 -31.56
N SER A 51 4.90 5.19 -31.26
CA SER A 51 4.96 4.38 -30.05
C SER A 51 5.60 5.18 -28.93
N ILE A 52 4.90 5.33 -27.81
CA ILE A 52 5.42 5.99 -26.60
C ILE A 52 5.63 4.93 -25.54
N GLN A 53 6.88 4.78 -25.12
CA GLN A 53 7.28 3.83 -24.09
C GLN A 53 7.62 4.58 -22.80
N ALA A 54 7.27 3.98 -21.67
CA ALA A 54 7.67 4.43 -20.34
C ALA A 54 8.33 3.28 -19.57
N ALA A 55 9.37 3.56 -18.81
CA ALA A 55 10.07 2.56 -18.02
C ALA A 55 10.57 3.13 -16.70
N THR A 56 10.57 2.30 -15.66
CA THR A 56 11.11 2.61 -14.32
C THR A 56 11.75 1.36 -13.72
N GLU A 57 12.43 1.53 -12.59
CA GLU A 57 12.94 0.43 -11.78
C GLU A 57 12.29 0.44 -10.40
N ASP A 58 12.01 -0.75 -9.87
CA ASP A 58 11.52 -0.88 -8.51
C ASP A 58 12.68 -0.96 -7.50
N ASP A 59 12.38 -0.91 -6.19
CA ASP A 59 13.38 -0.96 -5.12
C ASP A 59 14.20 -2.28 -5.09
N ARG A 60 13.88 -3.27 -5.94
CA ARG A 60 14.64 -4.51 -6.15
C ARG A 60 15.47 -4.48 -7.42
N GLY A 61 15.55 -3.35 -8.11
CA GLY A 61 16.26 -3.20 -9.38
C GLY A 61 15.57 -3.90 -10.56
N ARG A 62 14.28 -4.25 -10.44
CA ARG A 62 13.54 -4.84 -11.55
C ARG A 62 13.01 -3.73 -12.45
N ARG A 63 13.29 -3.86 -13.74
CA ARG A 63 12.74 -2.96 -14.75
C ARG A 63 11.27 -3.26 -15.00
N TRP A 64 10.49 -2.22 -15.04
CA TRP A 64 9.07 -2.19 -15.37
C TRP A 64 8.87 -1.27 -16.57
N SER A 65 8.07 -1.69 -17.55
CA SER A 65 7.84 -0.89 -18.76
C SER A 65 6.44 -1.06 -19.29
N SER A 66 5.98 -0.03 -20.00
CA SER A 66 4.72 0.02 -20.72
C SER A 66 4.88 0.68 -22.07
N GLU A 67 3.90 0.51 -22.95
CA GLU A 67 3.85 1.13 -24.27
C GLU A 67 2.41 1.55 -24.60
N GLY A 68 2.27 2.69 -25.27
CA GLY A 68 1.04 3.12 -25.91
C GLY A 68 1.33 3.60 -27.33
N ARG A 69 0.52 3.17 -28.29
CA ARG A 69 0.61 3.63 -29.67
C ARG A 69 -0.43 4.69 -29.93
N PHE A 70 -0.01 5.83 -30.40
CA PHE A 70 -0.87 7.01 -30.62
C PHE A 70 -0.71 7.57 -32.02
N ARG A 71 -1.71 8.27 -32.49
CA ARG A 71 -1.65 9.04 -33.73
C ARG A 71 -1.50 10.51 -33.39
N ALA A 72 -0.49 11.17 -33.96
CA ALA A 72 -0.33 12.60 -33.87
C ALA A 72 -1.53 13.31 -34.53
N ASP A 73 -1.96 14.43 -33.97
CA ASP A 73 -2.96 15.29 -34.58
C ASP A 73 -2.40 16.05 -35.81
N SER A 74 -3.23 16.91 -36.42
CA SER A 74 -2.82 17.74 -37.57
C SER A 74 -1.73 18.76 -37.22
N GLY A 75 -1.57 19.11 -35.96
CA GLY A 75 -0.53 20.00 -35.44
C GLY A 75 0.75 19.28 -35.04
N GLY A 76 0.84 17.94 -35.22
CA GLY A 76 1.99 17.15 -34.81
C GLY A 76 2.11 16.97 -33.30
N VAL A 77 0.98 16.86 -32.60
CA VAL A 77 0.92 16.72 -31.14
C VAL A 77 0.24 15.40 -30.76
N ILE A 78 0.78 14.76 -29.74
CA ILE A 78 0.13 13.67 -29.00
C ILE A 78 0.03 14.09 -27.55
N ASP A 79 -1.18 14.17 -27.00
CA ASP A 79 -1.44 14.28 -25.56
C ASP A 79 -1.74 12.88 -25.02
N VAL A 80 -0.76 12.28 -24.35
CA VAL A 80 -0.89 10.92 -23.77
C VAL A 80 -1.94 10.91 -22.66
N SER A 81 -2.08 12.02 -21.96
CA SER A 81 -2.98 12.10 -20.79
C SER A 81 -4.46 12.21 -21.18
N ALA A 82 -4.75 12.65 -22.40
CA ALA A 82 -6.11 12.84 -22.90
C ALA A 82 -6.43 11.95 -24.14
N GLY A 83 -5.39 11.39 -24.78
CA GLY A 83 -5.52 10.59 -25.98
C GLY A 83 -5.84 9.12 -25.68
N GLU A 84 -6.65 8.51 -26.52
CA GLU A 84 -6.85 7.07 -26.52
C GLU A 84 -5.73 6.38 -27.32
N PRO A 85 -4.98 5.43 -26.74
CA PRO A 85 -3.99 4.67 -27.49
C PRO A 85 -4.69 3.73 -28.48
N LEU A 86 -4.13 3.63 -29.68
CA LEU A 86 -4.57 2.68 -30.71
C LEU A 86 -4.16 1.23 -30.40
N GLY A 87 -3.45 1.02 -29.30
CA GLY A 87 -3.01 -0.25 -28.76
C GLY A 87 -1.77 -0.09 -27.87
N GLY A 88 -1.34 -1.17 -27.24
CA GLY A 88 -0.22 -1.20 -26.30
C GLY A 88 -0.58 -1.87 -24.99
N SER A 89 -0.01 -1.40 -23.87
CA SER A 89 -0.17 -1.99 -22.54
C SER A 89 -1.53 -1.71 -21.92
N TYR A 90 -2.29 -0.76 -22.45
CA TYR A 90 -3.64 -0.40 -21.97
C TYR A 90 -4.51 0.08 -23.13
N LEU A 91 -5.81 0.17 -22.89
CA LEU A 91 -6.85 0.65 -23.82
C LEU A 91 -7.69 1.73 -23.16
N GLY A 92 -8.36 2.53 -23.99
CA GLY A 92 -9.20 3.64 -23.54
C GLY A 92 -8.37 4.84 -23.06
N VAL A 93 -9.05 5.97 -22.85
CA VAL A 93 -8.41 7.18 -22.31
C VAL A 93 -8.06 6.95 -20.85
N ALA A 94 -6.77 6.97 -20.55
CA ALA A 94 -6.26 6.77 -19.20
C ALA A 94 -5.06 7.71 -18.96
N PRO A 95 -5.24 8.85 -18.26
CA PRO A 95 -4.18 9.85 -18.07
C PRO A 95 -2.88 9.29 -17.50
N THR A 96 -2.97 8.25 -16.68
CA THR A 96 -1.84 7.58 -16.05
C THR A 96 -1.59 6.17 -16.60
N GLY A 97 -2.12 5.88 -17.79
CA GLY A 97 -2.07 4.56 -18.41
C GLY A 97 -0.66 4.00 -18.51
N LEU A 98 0.30 4.81 -18.94
CA LEU A 98 1.71 4.42 -19.04
C LEU A 98 2.37 4.12 -17.68
N PHE A 99 1.83 4.58 -16.55
CA PHE A 99 2.38 4.28 -15.22
C PHE A 99 1.82 2.96 -14.68
N TRP A 100 0.48 2.84 -14.58
CA TRP A 100 -0.15 1.69 -13.95
C TRP A 100 -0.10 0.41 -14.80
N SER A 101 0.03 0.53 -16.12
CA SER A 101 0.07 -0.62 -17.03
C SER A 101 1.47 -1.23 -17.22
N MET A 102 2.48 -0.71 -16.55
CA MET A 102 3.83 -1.27 -16.64
C MET A 102 3.87 -2.72 -16.18
N GLU A 103 4.62 -3.53 -16.90
CA GLU A 103 4.89 -4.94 -16.61
C GLU A 103 6.39 -5.17 -16.44
N SER A 104 6.74 -6.14 -15.60
CA SER A 104 8.12 -6.61 -15.48
C SER A 104 8.30 -7.90 -16.28
N GLY A 105 9.25 -7.90 -17.18
CA GLY A 105 9.63 -9.10 -17.95
C GLY A 105 10.40 -10.14 -17.13
N ALA A 106 10.88 -9.77 -15.94
CA ALA A 106 11.67 -10.65 -15.08
C ALA A 106 10.81 -11.29 -13.99
N ALA A 107 10.86 -12.61 -13.86
CA ALA A 107 10.31 -13.30 -12.70
C ALA A 107 11.10 -12.89 -11.44
N SER A 108 10.38 -12.60 -10.35
CA SER A 108 11.04 -12.31 -9.07
C SER A 108 11.65 -13.57 -8.47
N ALA A 109 12.90 -13.50 -8.04
CA ALA A 109 13.59 -14.61 -7.38
C ALA A 109 12.91 -15.04 -6.06
N ASP A 110 12.25 -14.11 -5.36
CA ASP A 110 11.50 -14.37 -4.12
C ASP A 110 10.05 -14.74 -4.36
N GLY A 111 9.62 -14.82 -5.64
CA GLY A 111 8.26 -15.13 -6.03
C GLY A 111 7.23 -14.01 -5.85
N ASN A 112 7.65 -12.83 -5.38
CA ASN A 112 6.78 -11.66 -5.30
C ASN A 112 6.81 -10.90 -6.63
N SER A 113 5.73 -10.98 -7.39
CA SER A 113 5.60 -10.34 -8.70
C SER A 113 5.23 -8.86 -8.61
N SER A 114 4.78 -8.35 -7.46
CA SER A 114 4.33 -6.96 -7.33
C SER A 114 5.47 -5.97 -7.47
N PHE A 115 5.16 -4.76 -7.94
CA PHE A 115 6.08 -3.62 -7.94
C PHE A 115 6.53 -3.32 -6.51
N ALA A 116 7.83 -3.43 -6.28
CA ALA A 116 8.42 -3.23 -4.97
C ALA A 116 8.76 -1.76 -4.77
N LYS A 117 8.03 -1.09 -3.89
CA LYS A 117 8.36 0.25 -3.40
C LYS A 117 8.12 0.26 -1.90
N ASN A 118 9.18 0.47 -1.16
CA ASN A 118 9.17 0.53 0.30
C ASN A 118 10.18 1.55 0.84
N SER A 119 10.84 2.29 -0.05
CA SER A 119 11.70 3.42 0.27
C SER A 119 10.97 4.74 0.03
N SER A 120 11.40 5.80 0.69
CA SER A 120 10.96 7.18 0.43
C SER A 120 11.83 7.91 -0.59
N LEU A 121 12.74 7.20 -1.25
CA LEU A 121 13.61 7.77 -2.27
C LEU A 121 12.80 8.10 -3.53
N ALA A 122 13.17 9.20 -4.18
CA ALA A 122 12.60 9.56 -5.48
C ALA A 122 12.80 8.42 -6.48
N ASP A 123 11.84 8.22 -7.36
CA ASP A 123 11.96 7.34 -8.50
C ASP A 123 12.04 8.13 -9.82
N ARG A 124 12.44 7.46 -10.87
CA ARG A 124 12.57 8.04 -12.20
C ARG A 124 11.78 7.21 -13.19
N VAL A 125 11.03 7.88 -14.05
CA VAL A 125 10.36 7.28 -15.19
C VAL A 125 10.99 7.83 -16.48
N ASP A 126 11.55 6.97 -17.29
CA ASP A 126 12.14 7.31 -18.58
C ASP A 126 11.14 7.08 -19.70
N PHE A 127 10.97 8.09 -20.57
CA PHE A 127 10.07 8.06 -21.72
C PHE A 127 10.87 8.05 -23.02
N GLN A 128 10.35 7.32 -24.01
CA GLN A 128 10.84 7.32 -25.39
C GLN A 128 9.67 7.41 -26.37
N ALA A 129 9.79 8.26 -27.38
CA ALA A 129 8.89 8.27 -28.53
C ALA A 129 9.60 7.65 -29.74
N LEU A 130 8.92 6.72 -30.40
CA LEU A 130 9.46 5.98 -31.52
C LEU A 130 8.58 6.17 -32.75
N LEU A 131 9.22 6.50 -33.89
CA LEU A 131 8.63 6.51 -35.21
C LEU A 131 9.32 5.41 -36.03
N ASP A 132 8.56 4.47 -36.57
CA ASP A 132 9.07 3.33 -37.37
C ASP A 132 10.20 2.56 -36.65
N GLY A 133 10.06 2.37 -35.34
CA GLY A 133 11.01 1.67 -34.47
C GLY A 133 12.28 2.47 -34.13
N ARG A 134 12.41 3.70 -34.59
CA ARG A 134 13.54 4.58 -34.27
C ARG A 134 13.15 5.58 -33.19
N VAL A 135 13.97 5.73 -32.17
CA VAL A 135 13.77 6.73 -31.12
C VAL A 135 13.97 8.12 -31.70
N ILE A 136 12.94 8.95 -31.60
CA ILE A 136 12.92 10.34 -32.10
C ILE A 136 12.91 11.39 -30.96
N ALA A 137 12.49 11.01 -29.74
CA ALA A 137 12.57 11.84 -28.55
C ALA A 137 12.75 11.02 -27.28
N ARG A 138 13.38 11.63 -26.26
CA ARG A 138 13.53 11.07 -24.92
C ARG A 138 13.26 12.13 -23.88
N ALA A 139 12.72 11.69 -22.71
CA ALA A 139 12.60 12.52 -21.53
C ALA A 139 12.62 11.65 -20.28
N SER A 140 12.77 12.30 -19.14
CA SER A 140 12.65 11.65 -17.84
C SER A 140 11.78 12.49 -16.93
N LEU A 141 10.98 11.81 -16.09
CA LEU A 141 10.21 12.38 -15.00
C LEU A 141 10.82 11.92 -13.68
N VAL A 142 11.13 12.85 -12.80
CA VAL A 142 11.50 12.56 -11.41
C VAL A 142 10.25 12.63 -10.55
N ARG A 143 9.97 11.57 -9.77
CA ARG A 143 8.81 11.51 -8.87
C ARG A 143 9.28 11.45 -7.42
N ASN A 144 8.95 12.49 -6.66
CA ASN A 144 9.32 12.66 -5.26
C ASN A 144 8.26 12.04 -4.34
N PHE A 145 8.70 11.40 -3.26
CA PHE A 145 7.85 10.86 -2.21
C PHE A 145 7.71 11.82 -1.03
N LEU A 146 8.72 12.63 -0.80
CA LEU A 146 8.78 13.59 0.30
C LEU A 146 8.73 15.03 -0.23
N ALA A 147 8.02 15.89 0.47
CA ALA A 147 8.11 17.33 0.23
C ALA A 147 9.47 17.86 0.72
N PRO A 148 10.04 18.90 0.08
CA PRO A 148 11.22 19.57 0.57
C PRO A 148 11.05 20.02 2.03
N GLY A 149 12.11 19.91 2.83
CA GLY A 149 12.08 20.31 4.25
C GLY A 149 11.36 19.31 5.19
N THR A 150 10.89 18.17 4.70
CA THR A 150 10.39 17.11 5.58
C THR A 150 11.50 16.60 6.49
N VAL A 151 11.27 16.61 7.80
CA VAL A 151 12.21 16.10 8.81
C VAL A 151 11.84 14.64 9.13
N THR A 152 12.85 13.79 9.31
CA THR A 152 12.63 12.38 9.70
C THR A 152 13.21 12.12 11.08
N ARG A 153 12.47 11.32 11.88
CA ARG A 153 12.94 10.81 13.19
C ARG A 153 12.63 9.33 13.30
N ASP A 154 13.55 8.58 13.84
CA ASP A 154 13.37 7.15 14.08
C ASP A 154 12.82 6.91 15.48
N LEU A 155 11.73 6.13 15.58
CA LEU A 155 11.28 5.48 16.81
C LEU A 155 12.14 4.23 17.01
N LYS A 156 12.85 4.19 18.12
CA LYS A 156 13.71 3.08 18.47
C LYS A 156 13.23 2.44 19.76
N ILE A 157 13.42 1.12 19.86
CA ILE A 157 13.27 0.38 21.12
C ILE A 157 14.64 -0.08 21.58
N SER A 158 14.89 0.02 22.90
CA SER A 158 16.04 -0.64 23.52
C SER A 158 15.69 -2.09 23.83
N SER A 159 16.65 -2.99 23.71
CA SER A 159 16.50 -4.41 24.02
C SER A 159 16.25 -4.71 25.52
N GLU A 160 16.31 -3.68 26.37
CA GLU A 160 16.09 -3.78 27.82
C GLU A 160 14.59 -3.60 28.23
N ALA A 161 13.68 -3.33 27.28
CA ALA A 161 12.26 -3.25 27.61
C ALA A 161 11.70 -4.63 27.97
N GLU A 162 11.56 -4.88 29.26
CA GLU A 162 10.89 -6.03 29.84
C GLU A 162 9.47 -6.16 29.25
N GLY A 163 9.25 -7.23 28.47
CA GLY A 163 7.94 -7.52 27.85
C GLY A 163 7.99 -8.07 26.44
N ALA A 164 9.15 -8.16 25.80
CA ALA A 164 9.33 -8.94 24.59
C ALA A 164 9.27 -10.41 24.97
N GLY A 165 8.23 -11.13 24.52
CA GLY A 165 8.03 -12.54 24.83
C GLY A 165 9.28 -13.40 24.61
N GLU A 166 9.43 -14.48 25.39
CA GLU A 166 10.54 -15.42 25.33
C GLU A 166 10.89 -15.80 23.87
N GLY A 167 12.11 -15.51 23.46
CA GLY A 167 12.61 -15.85 22.12
C GLY A 167 13.35 -14.73 21.37
N VAL A 168 13.55 -13.55 21.97
CA VAL A 168 14.37 -12.48 21.39
C VAL A 168 15.79 -12.61 21.92
N GLU A 169 16.75 -13.08 21.10
CA GLU A 169 18.16 -12.99 21.43
C GLU A 169 18.54 -11.50 21.58
N ALA A 170 19.05 -11.16 22.77
CA ALA A 170 19.48 -9.81 23.12
C ALA A 170 20.68 -9.38 22.27
N GLY A 171 20.42 -8.60 21.21
CA GLY A 171 21.44 -7.82 20.52
C GLY A 171 21.57 -6.46 21.19
N VAL A 172 22.77 -6.13 21.66
CA VAL A 172 23.07 -4.82 22.24
C VAL A 172 22.92 -3.73 21.17
N GLY A 173 21.88 -2.90 21.25
CA GLY A 173 21.69 -1.75 20.38
C GLY A 173 20.26 -1.25 20.29
N GLU A 174 20.06 0.04 20.07
CA GLU A 174 18.77 0.63 19.74
C GLU A 174 18.37 0.24 18.33
N THR A 175 17.19 -0.36 18.15
CA THR A 175 16.67 -0.75 16.82
C THR A 175 15.51 0.13 16.41
N THR A 176 15.56 0.63 15.18
CA THR A 176 14.47 1.41 14.59
C THR A 176 13.29 0.50 14.31
N VAL A 177 12.15 0.77 14.93
CA VAL A 177 10.87 0.08 14.72
C VAL A 177 9.81 1.00 14.13
N GLY A 178 10.08 2.30 14.01
CA GLY A 178 9.22 3.28 13.36
C GLY A 178 10.02 4.41 12.75
N ARG A 179 9.45 5.05 11.73
CA ARG A 179 9.98 6.28 11.15
C ARG A 179 8.90 7.32 11.06
N LEU A 180 9.12 8.44 11.77
CA LEU A 180 8.27 9.61 11.77
C LEU A 180 8.75 10.57 10.67
N PHE A 181 7.83 10.98 9.81
CA PHE A 181 8.01 12.06 8.83
C PHE A 181 7.22 13.27 9.33
N VAL A 182 7.90 14.39 9.53
CA VAL A 182 7.28 15.65 9.97
C VAL A 182 7.34 16.62 8.80
N PRO A 183 6.19 17.11 8.28
CA PRO A 183 6.16 18.05 7.18
C PRO A 183 6.74 19.40 7.60
N GLN A 184 7.22 20.18 6.63
CA GLN A 184 7.62 21.56 6.86
C GLN A 184 6.40 22.40 7.26
N GLY A 185 6.61 23.36 8.17
CA GLY A 185 5.58 24.32 8.60
C GLY A 185 5.52 24.50 10.12
N ARG A 186 4.60 25.35 10.54
CA ARG A 186 4.36 25.55 11.97
C ARG A 186 3.49 24.42 12.51
N GLY A 187 4.08 23.56 13.37
CA GLY A 187 3.35 22.59 14.16
C GLY A 187 2.54 23.22 15.31
N PRO A 188 1.92 22.41 16.18
CA PRO A 188 1.94 20.95 16.10
C PRO A 188 1.06 20.42 14.96
N HIS A 189 1.52 19.34 14.31
CA HIS A 189 0.83 18.72 13.16
C HIS A 189 -0.10 17.59 13.61
N PRO A 190 -1.26 17.40 12.96
CA PRO A 190 -2.01 16.16 13.08
C PRO A 190 -1.14 15.00 12.61
N VAL A 191 -1.31 13.82 13.20
CA VAL A 191 -0.47 12.67 12.90
C VAL A 191 -1.26 11.46 12.46
N VAL A 192 -0.71 10.70 11.51
CA VAL A 192 -1.28 9.43 11.04
C VAL A 192 -0.26 8.30 11.20
N ILE A 193 -0.62 7.27 11.97
CA ILE A 193 0.15 6.04 12.06
C ILE A 193 -0.18 5.18 10.85
N VAL A 194 0.85 4.74 10.12
CA VAL A 194 0.71 3.90 8.92
C VAL A 194 1.16 2.48 9.26
N LEU A 195 0.23 1.53 9.13
CA LEU A 195 0.40 0.13 9.49
C LEU A 195 0.42 -0.75 8.24
N SER A 196 1.48 -1.54 8.08
CA SER A 196 1.61 -2.52 6.99
C SER A 196 0.63 -3.70 7.16
N GLY A 197 0.43 -4.47 6.09
CA GLY A 197 -0.37 -5.70 6.10
C GLY A 197 0.43 -6.93 6.55
N SER A 198 -0.02 -8.11 6.13
CA SER A 198 0.59 -9.42 6.46
C SER A 198 2.01 -9.63 5.94
N GLY A 199 2.55 -8.70 5.17
CA GLY A 199 3.95 -8.70 4.73
C GLY A 199 4.94 -8.31 5.83
N GLY A 200 4.47 -7.63 6.88
CA GLY A 200 5.33 -7.08 7.94
C GLY A 200 6.22 -5.92 7.47
N GLY A 201 7.13 -5.50 8.33
CA GLY A 201 8.03 -4.38 8.05
C GLY A 201 7.32 -3.03 7.99
N PHE A 202 7.92 -2.09 7.28
CA PHE A 202 7.42 -0.71 7.15
C PHE A 202 6.66 -0.50 5.84
N ASP A 203 5.69 0.41 5.84
CA ASP A 203 5.11 1.08 4.66
C ASP A 203 5.70 2.51 4.54
N LEU A 204 7.03 2.60 4.39
CA LEU A 204 7.75 3.89 4.38
C LEU A 204 7.33 4.80 3.24
N ASP A 205 7.16 4.24 2.05
CA ASP A 205 6.71 4.94 0.85
C ASP A 205 5.33 5.57 1.05
N LYS A 206 4.37 4.83 1.59
CA LYS A 206 3.02 5.34 1.86
C LYS A 206 3.01 6.43 2.91
N ALA A 207 3.77 6.25 4.01
CA ALA A 207 3.90 7.27 5.04
C ALA A 207 4.55 8.54 4.49
N ALA A 208 5.60 8.40 3.68
CA ALA A 208 6.26 9.52 3.02
C ALA A 208 5.30 10.31 2.11
N VAL A 209 4.56 9.61 1.25
CA VAL A 209 3.57 10.25 0.36
C VAL A 209 2.46 10.94 1.16
N LEU A 210 1.97 10.31 2.23
CA LEU A 210 0.93 10.91 3.07
C LEU A 210 1.43 12.16 3.80
N SER A 211 2.72 12.22 4.19
CA SER A 211 3.28 13.36 4.94
C SER A 211 3.24 14.66 4.14
N ARG A 212 3.35 14.61 2.80
CA ARG A 212 3.29 15.81 1.95
C ARG A 212 1.94 16.53 1.98
N HIS A 213 0.90 15.86 2.49
CA HIS A 213 -0.45 16.42 2.60
C HIS A 213 -0.72 17.17 3.90
N GLY A 214 0.34 17.47 4.68
CA GLY A 214 0.28 18.29 5.89
C GLY A 214 0.13 17.50 7.19
N PHE A 215 0.18 16.19 7.14
CA PHE A 215 0.20 15.31 8.31
C PHE A 215 1.63 14.98 8.70
N ALA A 216 1.94 14.92 9.99
CA ALA A 216 3.03 14.07 10.43
C ALA A 216 2.62 12.61 10.24
N THR A 217 3.56 11.72 9.85
CA THR A 217 3.21 10.31 9.60
C THR A 217 4.23 9.39 10.23
N LEU A 218 3.77 8.39 10.98
CA LEU A 218 4.61 7.36 11.57
C LEU A 218 4.43 6.04 10.83
N ALA A 219 5.41 5.64 10.02
CA ALA A 219 5.48 4.25 9.54
C ALA A 219 5.93 3.38 10.70
N LEU A 220 5.07 2.49 11.21
CA LEU A 220 5.32 1.64 12.36
C LEU A 220 5.37 0.17 11.95
N ALA A 221 6.53 -0.47 12.14
CA ALA A 221 6.64 -1.92 12.01
C ALA A 221 6.27 -2.59 13.34
N TYR A 222 5.69 -3.78 13.28
CA TYR A 222 5.32 -4.54 14.47
C TYR A 222 5.64 -6.03 14.37
N PHE A 223 6.16 -6.46 13.21
CA PHE A 223 6.76 -7.77 12.97
C PHE A 223 7.53 -7.77 11.64
N GLY A 224 8.26 -8.84 11.34
CA GLY A 224 8.94 -9.08 10.06
C GLY A 224 10.28 -8.37 9.89
N ILE A 225 10.75 -7.66 10.89
CA ILE A 225 12.10 -7.06 10.96
C ILE A 225 12.69 -7.28 12.35
N SER A 226 13.99 -7.53 12.42
CA SER A 226 14.69 -7.67 13.71
C SER A 226 14.72 -6.34 14.47
N PRO A 227 14.54 -6.32 15.82
CA PRO A 227 14.35 -7.45 16.73
C PRO A 227 12.87 -7.83 16.92
N LEU A 228 11.96 -7.27 16.15
CA LEU A 228 10.54 -7.60 16.24
C LEU A 228 10.29 -9.06 15.83
N PRO A 229 9.15 -9.66 16.27
CA PRO A 229 8.81 -11.03 15.89
C PRO A 229 8.86 -11.24 14.37
N THR A 230 9.42 -12.36 13.92
CA THR A 230 9.47 -12.72 12.49
C THR A 230 8.07 -12.89 11.90
N TRP A 231 7.11 -13.33 12.73
CA TRP A 231 5.75 -13.68 12.31
C TRP A 231 4.72 -12.84 13.04
N LEU A 232 3.54 -12.68 12.43
CA LEU A 232 2.39 -12.05 13.04
C LEU A 232 1.76 -13.00 14.07
N HIS A 233 2.46 -13.19 15.21
CA HIS A 233 2.09 -14.10 16.28
C HIS A 233 2.16 -13.40 17.63
N ARG A 234 1.06 -13.38 18.37
CA ARG A 234 0.98 -12.87 19.75
C ARG A 234 1.55 -11.45 19.93
N ILE A 235 1.34 -10.56 18.94
CA ILE A 235 1.80 -9.18 19.03
C ILE A 235 1.01 -8.47 20.14
N PRO A 236 1.66 -7.90 21.16
CA PRO A 236 0.96 -7.22 22.25
C PRO A 236 0.46 -5.84 21.81
N LEU A 237 -0.79 -5.50 22.16
CA LEU A 237 -1.34 -4.17 21.88
C LEU A 237 -0.63 -3.08 22.71
N GLU A 238 0.00 -3.45 23.81
CA GLU A 238 0.87 -2.59 24.64
C GLU A 238 2.04 -2.00 23.85
N TYR A 239 2.53 -2.71 22.84
CA TYR A 239 3.54 -2.19 21.92
C TYR A 239 3.05 -0.93 21.20
N PHE A 240 1.79 -0.92 20.76
CA PHE A 240 1.18 0.22 20.10
C PHE A 240 0.82 1.33 21.08
N GLU A 241 0.48 1.01 22.31
CA GLU A 241 0.27 1.98 23.40
C GLU A 241 1.59 2.74 23.68
N ALA A 242 2.71 2.03 23.76
CA ALA A 242 4.04 2.65 23.90
C ALA A 242 4.41 3.54 22.71
N ALA A 243 4.13 3.09 21.47
CA ALA A 243 4.36 3.90 20.27
C ALA A 243 3.47 5.16 20.24
N LEU A 244 2.20 5.07 20.64
CA LEU A 244 1.30 6.21 20.79
C LEU A 244 1.80 7.19 21.84
N THR A 245 2.25 6.70 22.99
CA THR A 245 2.80 7.53 24.08
C THR A 245 4.05 8.28 23.61
N TRP A 246 4.98 7.57 22.96
CA TRP A 246 6.16 8.20 22.39
C TRP A 246 5.78 9.27 21.36
N LEU A 247 4.86 8.96 20.46
CA LEU A 247 4.42 9.86 19.39
C LEU A 247 3.80 11.14 19.95
N CYS A 248 2.90 10.99 20.93
CA CYS A 248 2.23 12.13 21.58
C CYS A 248 3.18 12.99 22.43
N ALA A 249 4.35 12.50 22.78
CA ALA A 249 5.38 13.28 23.49
C ALA A 249 6.26 14.12 22.54
N GLN A 250 6.15 13.96 21.22
CA GLN A 250 6.93 14.76 20.28
C GLN A 250 6.36 16.17 20.18
N PRO A 251 7.20 17.24 20.28
CA PRO A 251 6.71 18.62 20.33
C PRO A 251 6.06 19.09 19.02
N GLU A 252 6.35 18.42 17.90
CA GLU A 252 5.78 18.72 16.59
C GLU A 252 4.41 18.08 16.35
N ILE A 253 3.95 17.23 17.28
CA ILE A 253 2.74 16.42 17.12
C ILE A 253 1.59 16.99 17.93
N ASP A 254 0.42 17.14 17.31
CA ASP A 254 -0.82 17.41 17.98
C ASP A 254 -1.42 16.10 18.52
N SER A 255 -1.23 15.84 19.78
CA SER A 255 -1.73 14.63 20.46
C SER A 255 -3.26 14.49 20.51
N ALA A 256 -4.00 15.57 20.22
CA ALA A 256 -5.46 15.54 20.12
C ALA A 256 -5.95 15.08 18.73
N ARG A 257 -5.07 15.07 17.73
CA ARG A 257 -5.38 14.78 16.31
C ARG A 257 -4.57 13.60 15.79
N VAL A 258 -4.83 12.40 16.32
CA VAL A 258 -4.15 11.15 15.96
C VAL A 258 -5.06 10.29 15.10
N GLY A 259 -4.62 9.98 13.90
CA GLY A 259 -5.27 9.04 12.99
C GLY A 259 -4.45 7.77 12.77
N ILE A 260 -5.09 6.76 12.20
CA ILE A 260 -4.43 5.52 11.75
C ILE A 260 -4.87 5.18 10.32
N LEU A 261 -3.91 4.78 9.50
CA LEU A 261 -4.14 4.17 8.20
C LEU A 261 -3.55 2.76 8.20
N GLY A 262 -4.38 1.75 7.96
CA GLY A 262 -3.95 0.36 7.89
C GLY A 262 -4.41 -0.33 6.60
N VAL A 263 -3.67 -1.38 6.19
CA VAL A 263 -3.98 -2.18 5.01
C VAL A 263 -4.08 -3.65 5.40
N SER A 264 -5.16 -4.35 4.98
CA SER A 264 -5.29 -5.79 5.19
C SER A 264 -5.20 -6.15 6.69
N ARG A 265 -4.22 -6.94 7.13
CA ARG A 265 -3.98 -7.19 8.57
C ARG A 265 -3.69 -5.91 9.36
N GLY A 266 -3.07 -4.91 8.73
CA GLY A 266 -2.92 -3.59 9.35
C GLY A 266 -4.24 -2.83 9.48
N ALA A 267 -5.22 -3.07 8.60
CA ALA A 267 -6.56 -2.50 8.72
C ALA A 267 -7.39 -3.19 9.82
N GLU A 268 -7.27 -4.52 9.97
CA GLU A 268 -7.79 -5.26 11.13
C GLU A 268 -7.24 -4.66 12.43
N LEU A 269 -5.91 -4.47 12.47
CA LEU A 269 -5.23 -3.86 13.61
C LEU A 269 -5.67 -2.41 13.87
N ALA A 270 -5.79 -1.58 12.82
CA ALA A 270 -6.22 -0.18 12.96
C ALA A 270 -7.59 -0.07 13.63
N LEU A 271 -8.55 -0.91 13.25
CA LEU A 271 -9.86 -0.98 13.88
C LEU A 271 -9.78 -1.48 15.34
N LEU A 272 -8.94 -2.47 15.59
CA LEU A 272 -8.72 -3.00 16.94
C LEU A 272 -8.09 -1.95 17.86
N LEU A 273 -7.06 -1.23 17.39
CA LEU A 273 -6.42 -0.16 18.13
C LEU A 273 -7.38 1.01 18.40
N GLY A 274 -8.16 1.40 17.38
CA GLY A 274 -9.16 2.45 17.55
C GLY A 274 -10.26 2.10 18.56
N SER A 275 -10.62 0.81 18.66
CA SER A 275 -11.58 0.34 19.66
C SER A 275 -10.99 0.22 21.08
N THR A 276 -9.65 0.19 21.19
CA THR A 276 -8.93 0.02 22.45
C THR A 276 -8.40 1.36 22.98
N PHE A 277 -7.87 2.22 22.11
CA PHE A 277 -7.20 3.47 22.47
C PHE A 277 -8.01 4.69 22.05
N PRO A 278 -8.64 5.41 22.99
CA PRO A 278 -9.54 6.53 22.70
C PRO A 278 -8.84 7.78 22.14
N GLN A 279 -7.50 7.81 22.13
CA GLN A 279 -6.70 8.87 21.53
C GLN A 279 -6.79 8.87 19.99
N ILE A 280 -7.14 7.74 19.38
CA ILE A 280 -7.27 7.59 17.93
C ILE A 280 -8.60 8.23 17.50
N ARG A 281 -8.51 9.24 16.63
CA ARG A 281 -9.61 10.13 16.25
C ARG A 281 -10.13 9.90 14.83
N ALA A 282 -9.35 9.26 13.95
CA ALA A 282 -9.78 8.92 12.59
C ALA A 282 -9.12 7.62 12.15
N ILE A 283 -9.85 6.77 11.43
CA ILE A 283 -9.33 5.50 10.93
C ILE A 283 -9.60 5.38 9.43
N VAL A 284 -8.53 5.09 8.67
CA VAL A 284 -8.63 4.69 7.27
C VAL A 284 -8.20 3.23 7.15
N ALA A 285 -9.11 2.37 6.74
CA ALA A 285 -8.92 0.93 6.69
C ALA A 285 -9.07 0.40 5.26
N TYR A 286 -7.93 0.10 4.60
CA TYR A 286 -7.91 -0.52 3.28
C TYR A 286 -8.02 -2.04 3.38
N ALA A 287 -8.93 -2.63 2.63
CA ALA A 287 -9.25 -4.05 2.70
C ALA A 287 -9.43 -4.52 4.16
N PRO A 288 -10.39 -3.95 4.94
CA PRO A 288 -10.55 -4.20 6.36
C PRO A 288 -11.11 -5.58 6.69
N SER A 289 -11.08 -5.93 7.98
CA SER A 289 -11.76 -7.09 8.55
C SER A 289 -12.67 -6.67 9.69
N SER A 290 -13.85 -7.28 9.78
CA SER A 290 -14.80 -7.09 10.89
C SER A 290 -14.46 -7.92 12.14
N VAL A 291 -13.51 -8.86 12.02
CA VAL A 291 -13.09 -9.77 13.09
C VAL A 291 -11.57 -9.85 13.17
N ALA A 292 -11.05 -10.13 14.35
CA ALA A 292 -9.65 -10.54 14.49
C ALA A 292 -9.51 -12.01 14.06
N TRP A 293 -8.60 -12.28 13.14
CA TRP A 293 -8.37 -13.64 12.64
C TRP A 293 -7.15 -14.27 13.31
N ALA A 294 -7.18 -15.61 13.40
CA ALA A 294 -6.00 -16.39 13.78
C ALA A 294 -4.79 -16.07 12.91
N ALA A 295 -3.61 -16.23 13.47
CA ALA A 295 -2.36 -16.21 12.75
C ALA A 295 -2.24 -17.41 11.80
N SER A 296 -1.33 -17.30 10.83
CA SER A 296 -0.99 -18.44 9.95
C SER A 296 -0.15 -19.45 10.71
N GLY A 297 -0.60 -20.72 10.69
CA GLY A 297 0.14 -21.81 11.34
C GLY A 297 -0.46 -22.23 12.68
N ARG A 298 0.28 -23.11 13.35
CA ARG A 298 0.00 -23.62 14.69
C ARG A 298 1.25 -23.57 15.51
N ASP A 299 1.10 -23.45 16.81
CA ASP A 299 2.21 -23.62 17.74
C ASP A 299 2.82 -25.02 17.57
N LYS A 300 4.14 -25.10 17.44
CA LYS A 300 4.82 -26.37 17.18
C LYS A 300 4.82 -27.29 18.40
N ALA A 301 4.82 -26.71 19.60
CA ALA A 301 4.87 -27.45 20.85
C ALA A 301 3.48 -27.92 21.30
N THR A 302 2.47 -27.04 21.20
CA THR A 302 1.12 -27.30 21.72
C THR A 302 0.12 -27.70 20.66
N ALA A 303 0.45 -27.55 19.37
CA ALA A 303 -0.45 -27.66 18.22
C ALA A 303 -1.66 -26.72 18.26
N GLU A 304 -1.65 -25.72 19.15
CA GLU A 304 -2.71 -24.73 19.29
C GLU A 304 -2.76 -23.75 18.13
N ILE A 305 -3.93 -23.16 17.93
CA ILE A 305 -4.12 -22.06 16.98
C ILE A 305 -3.54 -20.79 17.61
N ILE A 306 -2.64 -20.12 16.91
CA ILE A 306 -1.94 -18.94 17.41
C ILE A 306 -2.80 -17.69 17.18
N PRO A 307 -3.01 -16.81 18.19
CA PRO A 307 -3.59 -15.49 17.99
C PRO A 307 -2.61 -14.54 17.27
N CYS A 308 -3.10 -13.60 16.48
CA CYS A 308 -2.26 -12.51 16.00
C CYS A 308 -1.93 -11.51 17.11
N TRP A 309 -2.91 -11.22 17.97
CA TRP A 309 -2.88 -10.13 18.92
C TRP A 309 -3.08 -10.61 20.35
N THR A 310 -2.40 -9.95 21.28
CA THR A 310 -2.62 -10.12 22.73
C THR A 310 -2.89 -8.76 23.39
N TRP A 311 -3.63 -8.76 24.50
CA TRP A 311 -3.87 -7.61 25.33
C TRP A 311 -3.82 -8.01 26.80
N ARG A 312 -2.99 -7.32 27.60
CA ARG A 312 -2.75 -7.62 29.02
C ARG A 312 -2.42 -9.08 29.26
N GLY A 313 -1.49 -9.58 28.43
CA GLY A 313 -1.00 -10.96 28.49
C GLY A 313 -2.00 -12.04 28.04
N LYS A 314 -3.22 -11.66 27.58
CA LYS A 314 -4.25 -12.59 27.11
C LYS A 314 -4.46 -12.47 25.59
N PRO A 315 -4.77 -13.57 24.90
CA PRO A 315 -5.20 -13.51 23.51
C PRO A 315 -6.40 -12.56 23.35
N VAL A 316 -6.34 -11.63 22.39
CA VAL A 316 -7.54 -10.95 21.88
C VAL A 316 -8.42 -12.03 21.26
N PRO A 317 -9.75 -12.06 21.53
CA PRO A 317 -10.63 -13.03 20.90
C PRO A 317 -10.47 -13.05 19.38
N PHE A 318 -10.32 -14.23 18.78
CA PHE A 318 -10.04 -14.38 17.37
C PHE A 318 -10.82 -15.53 16.73
N ALA A 319 -11.11 -15.40 15.42
CA ALA A 319 -11.76 -16.44 14.65
C ALA A 319 -10.72 -17.40 14.05
N PRO A 320 -10.89 -18.73 14.21
CA PRO A 320 -9.99 -19.72 13.63
C PRO A 320 -10.22 -19.85 12.12
N LEU A 321 -9.16 -20.18 11.38
CA LEU A 321 -9.24 -20.47 9.95
C LEU A 321 -9.28 -22.00 9.72
N PRO A 322 -10.24 -22.52 8.93
CA PRO A 322 -10.40 -23.95 8.64
C PRO A 322 -9.37 -24.44 7.59
N LEU A 323 -8.08 -24.26 7.87
CA LEU A 323 -6.96 -24.48 6.94
C LEU A 323 -6.96 -25.91 6.34
N ARG A 324 -7.16 -26.95 7.17
CA ARG A 324 -7.13 -28.34 6.69
C ARG A 324 -8.19 -28.62 5.61
N GLY A 325 -9.44 -28.25 5.89
CA GLY A 325 -10.53 -28.41 4.93
C GLY A 325 -10.31 -27.61 3.65
N PHE A 326 -9.84 -26.38 3.79
CA PHE A 326 -9.51 -25.50 2.66
C PHE A 326 -8.39 -26.08 1.79
N MET A 327 -7.31 -26.57 2.38
CA MET A 327 -6.19 -27.16 1.63
C MET A 327 -6.67 -28.32 0.75
N TRP A 328 -7.40 -29.28 1.31
CA TRP A 328 -7.84 -30.46 0.58
C TRP A 328 -8.93 -30.17 -0.46
N ARG A 329 -9.91 -29.35 -0.13
CA ARG A 329 -11.11 -29.14 -0.97
C ARG A 329 -10.93 -28.01 -2.00
N SER A 330 -10.06 -27.03 -1.75
CA SER A 330 -9.95 -25.83 -2.57
C SER A 330 -8.52 -25.57 -3.08
N ALA A 331 -7.50 -25.68 -2.24
CA ALA A 331 -6.14 -25.27 -2.63
C ALA A 331 -5.45 -26.34 -3.49
N PHE A 332 -5.42 -27.61 -3.09
CA PHE A 332 -4.72 -28.65 -3.86
C PHE A 332 -5.23 -28.84 -5.29
N PRO A 333 -6.56 -28.89 -5.57
CA PRO A 333 -7.02 -28.99 -6.95
C PRO A 333 -6.61 -27.81 -7.80
N VAL A 334 -6.65 -26.59 -7.24
CA VAL A 334 -6.26 -25.35 -7.94
C VAL A 334 -4.76 -25.33 -8.24
N VAL A 335 -3.93 -25.74 -7.27
CA VAL A 335 -2.48 -25.84 -7.45
C VAL A 335 -2.12 -26.91 -8.47
N ALA A 336 -2.78 -28.07 -8.46
CA ALA A 336 -2.59 -29.13 -9.45
C ALA A 336 -2.88 -28.65 -10.88
N LEU A 337 -3.85 -27.74 -11.03
CA LEU A 337 -4.18 -27.08 -12.30
C LEU A 337 -3.30 -25.87 -12.61
N LYS A 338 -2.23 -25.62 -11.82
CA LYS A 338 -1.33 -24.45 -11.93
C LYS A 338 -2.05 -23.09 -11.88
N ARG A 339 -3.23 -23.02 -11.26
CA ARG A 339 -4.00 -21.79 -11.08
C ARG A 339 -3.66 -21.12 -9.76
N PRO A 340 -3.78 -19.77 -9.64
CA PRO A 340 -3.61 -19.09 -8.36
C PRO A 340 -4.71 -19.45 -7.36
N VAL A 341 -4.33 -19.63 -6.10
CA VAL A 341 -5.26 -19.91 -4.99
C VAL A 341 -5.96 -18.61 -4.57
N MET A 342 -7.26 -18.68 -4.34
CA MET A 342 -8.06 -17.58 -3.78
C MET A 342 -8.27 -17.83 -2.29
N PHE A 343 -7.53 -17.09 -1.43
CA PHE A 343 -7.67 -17.22 0.03
C PHE A 343 -9.01 -16.69 0.55
N ARG A 344 -9.70 -15.82 -0.19
CA ARG A 344 -11.06 -15.36 0.13
C ARG A 344 -11.99 -16.52 0.54
N ASN A 345 -11.89 -17.66 -0.13
CA ASN A 345 -12.71 -18.82 0.17
C ASN A 345 -12.39 -19.47 1.53
N LEU A 346 -11.14 -19.35 2.01
CA LEU A 346 -10.74 -19.77 3.35
C LEU A 346 -11.41 -18.92 4.42
N PHE A 347 -11.36 -17.59 4.25
CA PHE A 347 -11.98 -16.65 5.19
C PHE A 347 -13.51 -16.76 5.18
N ARG A 348 -14.15 -16.88 4.01
CA ARG A 348 -15.60 -17.15 3.91
C ARG A 348 -15.99 -18.46 4.61
N ALA A 349 -15.16 -19.49 4.52
CA ALA A 349 -15.39 -20.73 5.25
C ALA A 349 -15.25 -20.53 6.77
N GLY A 350 -14.29 -19.70 7.23
CA GLY A 350 -14.16 -19.30 8.63
C GLY A 350 -15.37 -18.50 9.12
N MET A 351 -15.92 -17.60 8.32
CA MET A 351 -17.09 -16.79 8.63
C MET A 351 -18.38 -17.60 8.85
N ARG A 352 -18.45 -18.85 8.38
CA ARG A 352 -19.58 -19.73 8.64
C ARG A 352 -19.69 -20.17 10.10
N ASN A 353 -18.61 -20.12 10.86
CA ASN A 353 -18.62 -20.34 12.30
C ASN A 353 -19.07 -19.05 13.01
N ARG A 354 -20.41 -18.83 13.05
CA ARG A 354 -21.01 -17.60 13.56
C ARG A 354 -20.62 -17.29 14.99
N GLU A 355 -20.56 -18.31 15.85
CA GLU A 355 -20.18 -18.15 17.27
C GLU A 355 -18.73 -17.67 17.40
N ALA A 356 -17.78 -18.23 16.64
CA ALA A 356 -16.40 -17.78 16.67
C ALA A 356 -16.26 -16.38 16.06
N VAL A 357 -17.00 -16.05 15.02
CA VAL A 357 -17.02 -14.72 14.39
C VAL A 357 -17.57 -13.68 15.36
N GLU A 358 -18.65 -13.98 16.08
CA GLU A 358 -19.24 -13.05 17.05
C GLU A 358 -18.31 -12.79 18.24
N ARG A 359 -17.66 -13.82 18.77
CA ARG A 359 -16.64 -13.66 19.83
C ARG A 359 -15.42 -12.87 19.37
N ALA A 360 -15.02 -13.02 18.11
CA ALA A 360 -13.86 -12.38 17.52
C ALA A 360 -14.16 -11.02 16.87
N ALA A 361 -15.42 -10.60 16.87
CA ALA A 361 -15.84 -9.36 16.24
C ALA A 361 -15.17 -8.16 16.91
N ILE A 362 -14.52 -7.30 16.10
CA ILE A 362 -13.89 -6.09 16.60
C ILE A 362 -15.00 -5.16 17.11
N PRO A 363 -14.91 -4.66 18.36
CA PRO A 363 -15.92 -3.80 18.95
C PRO A 363 -15.83 -2.37 18.41
N VAL A 364 -16.13 -2.21 17.12
CA VAL A 364 -15.98 -0.92 16.38
C VAL A 364 -16.88 0.18 16.95
N GLU A 365 -17.93 -0.16 17.68
CA GLU A 365 -18.79 0.79 18.41
C GLU A 365 -18.07 1.55 19.53
N ASN A 366 -16.91 1.04 20.00
CA ASN A 366 -16.07 1.72 20.98
C ASN A 366 -15.14 2.77 20.35
N ILE A 367 -15.03 2.80 19.02
CA ILE A 367 -14.19 3.77 18.30
C ILE A 367 -14.78 5.16 18.46
N ARG A 368 -13.95 6.12 18.85
CA ARG A 368 -14.38 7.50 19.17
C ARG A 368 -14.26 8.47 18.00
N GLY A 369 -13.90 8.01 16.84
CA GLY A 369 -13.78 8.84 15.64
C GLY A 369 -14.41 8.20 14.40
N PRO A 370 -14.55 8.95 13.31
CA PRO A 370 -15.06 8.44 12.06
C PRO A 370 -14.14 7.39 11.46
N ILE A 371 -14.73 6.48 10.67
CA ILE A 371 -14.06 5.35 10.05
C ILE A 371 -14.30 5.41 8.54
N LEU A 372 -13.23 5.38 7.77
CA LEU A 372 -13.28 5.18 6.32
C LEU A 372 -12.84 3.75 6.00
N LEU A 373 -13.75 2.97 5.43
CA LEU A 373 -13.53 1.60 4.97
C LEU A 373 -13.37 1.63 3.45
N ILE A 374 -12.33 1.01 2.92
CA ILE A 374 -12.04 0.96 1.48
C ILE A 374 -11.88 -0.51 1.07
N SER A 375 -12.71 -1.01 0.15
CA SER A 375 -12.68 -2.41 -0.24
C SER A 375 -12.79 -2.63 -1.74
N GLY A 376 -12.07 -3.64 -2.24
CA GLY A 376 -12.27 -4.21 -3.56
C GLY A 376 -13.34 -5.30 -3.53
N GLY A 377 -14.27 -5.27 -4.48
CA GLY A 377 -15.32 -6.31 -4.62
C GLY A 377 -14.77 -7.62 -5.21
N ASP A 378 -13.71 -7.52 -6.01
CA ASP A 378 -13.01 -8.70 -6.55
C ASP A 378 -11.71 -9.01 -5.77
N ASP A 379 -11.70 -8.74 -4.47
CA ASP A 379 -10.62 -9.13 -3.57
C ASP A 379 -10.54 -10.66 -3.45
N HIS A 380 -9.41 -11.25 -3.87
CA HIS A 380 -9.18 -12.69 -3.81
C HIS A 380 -8.44 -13.15 -2.55
N LEU A 381 -7.91 -12.23 -1.74
CA LEU A 381 -7.25 -12.59 -0.49
C LEU A 381 -8.24 -12.81 0.66
N TRP A 382 -9.17 -11.89 0.86
CA TRP A 382 -10.25 -12.07 1.82
C TRP A 382 -11.51 -11.27 1.45
N PRO A 383 -12.67 -11.52 2.07
CA PRO A 383 -13.92 -10.88 1.68
C PRO A 383 -14.05 -9.48 2.30
N ALA A 384 -13.16 -8.54 1.91
CA ALA A 384 -13.08 -7.22 2.51
C ALA A 384 -14.40 -6.43 2.40
N ALA A 385 -15.10 -6.53 1.28
CA ALA A 385 -16.39 -5.87 1.08
C ALA A 385 -17.45 -6.36 2.07
N GLU A 386 -17.62 -7.69 2.18
CA GLU A 386 -18.55 -8.33 3.11
C GLU A 386 -18.23 -7.97 4.58
N MET A 387 -16.95 -7.93 4.91
CA MET A 387 -16.49 -7.54 6.26
C MET A 387 -16.68 -6.04 6.53
N SER A 388 -16.53 -5.18 5.52
CA SER A 388 -16.85 -3.74 5.63
C SER A 388 -18.34 -3.52 5.89
N GLU A 389 -19.21 -4.21 5.16
CA GLU A 389 -20.65 -4.18 5.37
C GLU A 389 -21.04 -4.65 6.79
N ALA A 390 -20.35 -5.69 7.30
CA ALA A 390 -20.56 -6.17 8.67
C ALA A 390 -20.13 -5.13 9.71
N ILE A 391 -19.08 -4.35 9.48
CA ILE A 391 -18.65 -3.23 10.36
C ILE A 391 -19.74 -2.15 10.37
N VAL A 392 -20.20 -1.71 9.20
CA VAL A 392 -21.27 -0.69 9.11
C VAL A 392 -22.54 -1.15 9.83
N ALA A 393 -22.96 -2.39 9.56
CA ALA A 393 -24.15 -2.96 10.22
C ALA A 393 -23.99 -3.08 11.75
N ARG A 394 -22.77 -3.36 12.26
CA ARG A 394 -22.51 -3.41 13.69
C ARG A 394 -22.60 -2.03 14.33
N LEU A 395 -22.04 -1.00 13.71
CA LEU A 395 -22.14 0.38 14.17
C LEU A 395 -23.60 0.86 14.22
N GLN A 396 -24.40 0.55 13.20
CA GLN A 396 -25.81 0.88 13.15
C GLN A 396 -26.61 0.20 14.27
N ARG A 397 -26.33 -1.06 14.57
CA ARG A 397 -27.03 -1.83 15.61
C ARG A 397 -26.69 -1.39 17.03
N ASN A 398 -25.44 -1.01 17.26
CA ASN A 398 -24.93 -0.73 18.62
C ASN A 398 -24.86 0.76 18.93
N GLY A 399 -25.35 1.63 18.03
CA GLY A 399 -25.40 3.08 18.27
C GLY A 399 -24.02 3.71 18.33
N GLY A 400 -23.09 3.32 17.45
CA GLY A 400 -21.76 3.91 17.38
C GLY A 400 -21.82 5.44 17.28
N ALA A 401 -20.95 6.14 18.01
CA ALA A 401 -20.93 7.60 18.08
C ALA A 401 -20.64 8.26 16.70
N HIS A 402 -20.02 7.51 15.79
CA HIS A 402 -19.64 7.97 14.45
C HIS A 402 -20.05 6.95 13.39
N ALA A 403 -20.48 7.45 12.23
CA ALA A 403 -20.76 6.61 11.07
C ALA A 403 -19.45 6.10 10.44
N ALA A 404 -19.48 4.89 9.90
CA ALA A 404 -18.45 4.44 8.98
C ALA A 404 -18.87 4.78 7.54
N GLU A 405 -17.96 5.39 6.80
CA GLU A 405 -18.06 5.55 5.36
C GLU A 405 -17.43 4.33 4.69
N HIS A 406 -18.10 3.75 3.69
CA HIS A 406 -17.60 2.59 2.94
C HIS A 406 -17.49 2.90 1.45
N LEU A 407 -16.25 3.02 0.97
CA LEU A 407 -15.93 3.09 -0.44
C LEU A 407 -15.73 1.67 -0.99
N HIS A 408 -16.67 1.25 -1.83
CA HIS A 408 -16.66 -0.06 -2.46
C HIS A 408 -16.34 0.04 -3.96
N PHE A 409 -15.25 -0.62 -4.38
CA PHE A 409 -14.83 -0.67 -5.77
C PHE A 409 -15.07 -2.07 -6.34
N ALA A 410 -16.21 -2.28 -6.97
CA ALA A 410 -16.73 -3.60 -7.35
C ALA A 410 -15.74 -4.48 -8.14
N ARG A 411 -14.91 -3.89 -9.03
CA ARG A 411 -13.97 -4.61 -9.89
C ARG A 411 -12.51 -4.54 -9.43
N ALA A 412 -12.23 -3.86 -8.31
CA ALA A 412 -10.89 -3.78 -7.76
C ALA A 412 -10.56 -4.99 -6.88
N GLY A 413 -9.28 -5.34 -6.83
CA GLY A 413 -8.74 -6.42 -6.00
C GLY A 413 -8.28 -5.96 -4.62
N HIS A 414 -7.37 -6.78 -4.03
CA HIS A 414 -6.86 -6.55 -2.68
C HIS A 414 -5.82 -5.43 -2.58
N MET A 415 -5.00 -5.24 -3.63
CA MET A 415 -3.81 -4.40 -3.58
C MET A 415 -4.12 -2.95 -3.92
N LEU A 416 -4.82 -2.24 -3.03
CA LEU A 416 -5.08 -0.81 -3.14
C LEU A 416 -4.00 -0.02 -2.39
N ARG A 417 -3.18 0.71 -3.14
CA ARG A 417 -2.11 1.59 -2.64
C ARG A 417 -2.42 3.05 -2.99
N TYR A 418 -1.43 3.95 -2.88
CA TYR A 418 -1.51 5.28 -3.49
C TYR A 418 -1.39 5.17 -5.03
N PRO A 419 -1.83 6.18 -5.81
CA PRO A 419 -1.95 6.08 -7.26
C PRO A 419 -0.61 6.06 -8.01
N HIS A 420 -0.69 5.81 -9.31
CA HIS A 420 0.38 5.91 -10.31
C HIS A 420 1.52 4.91 -10.15
N LEU A 421 1.27 3.80 -9.48
CA LEU A 421 2.18 2.65 -9.41
C LEU A 421 1.75 1.56 -10.40
N PRO A 422 2.70 0.74 -10.89
CA PRO A 422 2.38 -0.47 -11.65
C PRO A 422 1.46 -1.42 -10.87
N VAL A 423 0.34 -1.84 -11.48
CA VAL A 423 -0.67 -2.72 -10.85
C VAL A 423 -0.96 -3.99 -11.66
N THR A 424 -0.13 -4.29 -12.64
CA THR A 424 -0.30 -5.45 -13.53
C THR A 424 -0.01 -6.79 -12.87
N ALA A 425 0.79 -6.79 -11.80
CA ALA A 425 1.11 -8.00 -11.04
C ALA A 425 -0.08 -8.41 -10.16
N ARG A 426 -0.79 -9.46 -10.63
CA ARG A 426 -2.08 -9.91 -10.09
C ARG A 426 -1.98 -11.09 -9.12
N ASP A 427 -0.80 -11.65 -8.96
CA ASP A 427 -0.54 -12.79 -8.11
C ASP A 427 0.86 -12.74 -7.51
N SER A 428 1.06 -13.54 -6.47
CA SER A 428 2.36 -13.73 -5.84
C SER A 428 2.53 -15.17 -5.41
N ARG A 429 3.76 -15.58 -5.10
CA ARG A 429 4.05 -16.91 -4.58
C ARG A 429 4.05 -16.91 -3.05
N ASN A 430 3.42 -17.90 -2.48
CA ASN A 430 3.40 -18.08 -1.02
C ASN A 430 4.51 -19.04 -0.59
N LYS A 431 5.50 -18.52 0.15
CA LYS A 431 6.62 -19.33 0.67
C LYS A 431 6.15 -20.47 1.57
N HIS A 432 5.06 -20.27 2.32
CA HIS A 432 4.50 -21.27 3.24
C HIS A 432 3.70 -22.37 2.54
N LEU A 433 3.24 -22.13 1.31
CA LEU A 433 2.53 -23.09 0.48
C LEU A 433 3.44 -23.69 -0.61
N ARG A 434 4.72 -23.92 -0.31
CA ARG A 434 5.71 -24.50 -1.24
C ARG A 434 5.79 -23.73 -2.57
N GLY A 435 5.63 -22.41 -2.54
CA GLY A 435 5.69 -21.55 -3.69
C GLY A 435 4.43 -21.55 -4.57
N ALA A 436 3.31 -22.09 -4.07
CA ALA A 436 2.03 -21.99 -4.77
C ALA A 436 1.65 -20.51 -5.01
N ARG A 437 1.11 -20.23 -6.21
CA ARG A 437 0.63 -18.89 -6.57
C ARG A 437 -0.69 -18.61 -5.87
N PHE A 438 -0.90 -17.36 -5.46
CA PHE A 438 -2.18 -16.85 -4.99
C PHE A 438 -2.51 -15.53 -5.68
N SER A 439 -3.81 -15.29 -5.86
CA SER A 439 -4.32 -14.13 -6.60
C SER A 439 -4.71 -13.00 -5.65
N PHE A 440 -4.47 -11.76 -6.09
CA PHE A 440 -4.97 -10.55 -5.45
C PHE A 440 -6.38 -10.15 -5.93
N GLY A 441 -6.83 -10.70 -7.05
CA GLY A 441 -8.10 -10.33 -7.67
C GLY A 441 -8.04 -9.00 -8.46
N GLY A 442 -9.16 -8.46 -8.90
CA GLY A 442 -9.35 -7.19 -9.61
C GLY A 442 -8.89 -7.20 -11.08
N THR A 443 -8.81 -6.05 -11.71
CA THR A 443 -8.18 -5.81 -13.02
C THR A 443 -7.22 -4.63 -12.93
N PRO A 444 -6.13 -4.56 -13.74
CA PRO A 444 -5.18 -3.45 -13.63
C PRO A 444 -5.83 -2.06 -13.74
N ALA A 445 -6.73 -1.88 -14.70
CA ALA A 445 -7.44 -0.61 -14.89
C ALA A 445 -8.35 -0.27 -13.70
N ALA A 446 -9.11 -1.25 -13.18
CA ALA A 446 -9.99 -1.04 -12.04
C ALA A 446 -9.21 -0.78 -10.74
N ASP A 447 -8.07 -1.46 -10.55
CA ASP A 447 -7.19 -1.22 -9.39
C ASP A 447 -6.57 0.19 -9.45
N ALA A 448 -6.10 0.64 -10.63
CA ALA A 448 -5.53 1.97 -10.83
C ALA A 448 -6.56 3.08 -10.56
N GLU A 449 -7.78 2.92 -11.07
CA GLU A 449 -8.89 3.82 -10.81
C GLU A 449 -9.25 3.86 -9.32
N ALA A 450 -9.41 2.68 -8.69
CA ALA A 450 -9.73 2.57 -7.27
C ALA A 450 -8.63 3.17 -6.39
N GLN A 451 -7.35 2.96 -6.70
CA GLN A 451 -6.23 3.58 -5.98
C GLN A 451 -6.31 5.10 -6.04
N THR A 452 -6.58 5.68 -7.22
CA THR A 452 -6.65 7.13 -7.40
C THR A 452 -7.81 7.72 -6.60
N GLN A 453 -9.00 7.14 -6.71
CA GLN A 453 -10.20 7.62 -6.01
C GLN A 453 -10.08 7.44 -4.49
N ALA A 454 -9.66 6.24 -4.05
CA ALA A 454 -9.51 5.90 -2.64
C ALA A 454 -8.46 6.78 -1.94
N TRP A 455 -7.32 7.04 -2.59
CA TRP A 455 -6.26 7.87 -2.03
C TRP A 455 -6.69 9.31 -1.84
N ARG A 456 -7.27 9.92 -2.88
CA ARG A 456 -7.80 11.29 -2.80
C ARG A 456 -8.87 11.43 -1.70
N HIS A 457 -9.74 10.43 -1.61
CA HIS A 457 -10.79 10.41 -0.61
C HIS A 457 -10.22 10.23 0.81
N ALA A 458 -9.24 9.34 1.01
CA ALA A 458 -8.58 9.13 2.29
C ALA A 458 -7.88 10.41 2.79
N ILE A 459 -7.21 11.16 1.90
CA ILE A 459 -6.60 12.45 2.25
C ILE A 459 -7.67 13.47 2.68
N THR A 460 -8.76 13.58 1.90
CA THR A 460 -9.88 14.49 2.22
C THR A 460 -10.52 14.12 3.54
N PHE A 461 -10.77 12.83 3.77
CA PHE A 461 -11.32 12.30 5.02
C PHE A 461 -10.41 12.61 6.23
N LEU A 462 -9.11 12.36 6.12
CA LEU A 462 -8.16 12.66 7.19
C LEU A 462 -8.09 14.17 7.48
N ARG A 463 -8.08 15.03 6.47
CA ARG A 463 -8.09 16.49 6.63
C ARG A 463 -9.36 17.02 7.32
N ALA A 464 -10.48 16.38 7.08
CA ALA A 464 -11.76 16.78 7.68
C ALA A 464 -11.89 16.34 9.15
N ASN A 465 -11.12 15.33 9.58
CA ASN A 465 -11.31 14.67 10.87
C ASN A 465 -10.08 14.73 11.80
N LEU A 466 -8.97 15.25 11.32
CA LEU A 466 -7.77 15.55 12.09
C LEU A 466 -7.36 17.03 11.92
#